data_5bcaf7b9bb12f8ce45120b2fe87d0997
#
_entry.id   5bcaf7b9bb12f8ce45120b2fe87d0997
#
_cell.length_a   1.000
_cell.length_b   1.000
_cell.length_c   1.000
_cell.angle_alpha   90.00
_cell.angle_beta   90.00
_cell.angle_gamma   90.00
#
_symmetry.space_group_name_H-M   'P 1'
#
loop_
_entity.id
_entity.type
_entity.pdbx_description
1 polymer ?
#
loop_
_entity_poly.entity_id
_entity_poly.type
_entity_poly.pdbx_seq_one_letter_code
_entity_poly.pdbx_strand_id
1 'polypeptide(L)'
;MNIAVWIASVLLAAAYLFIGGTKLPKSKERLAENPSTAGAAEALSATSIKLIGGVEVTGALGLIVPWLTGIAPILTPAAAEGLALLQVGAAVLHGRRAEYKQWPVNAVFLALAVFIAAARTAEVVR
;
A
#
# COMPACT_ATOMS: atom_id res chain seq x y z
N MET A 1 10.73 6.80 -20.64
CA MET A 1 9.53 6.42 -19.87
C MET A 1 9.43 4.92 -19.82
N ASN A 2 9.05 4.38 -18.71
CA ASN A 2 9.04 2.94 -18.51
C ASN A 2 7.62 2.42 -18.39
N ILE A 3 7.15 1.68 -19.39
CA ILE A 3 5.80 1.13 -19.42
C ILE A 3 5.60 0.15 -18.24
N ALA A 4 6.61 -0.66 -17.92
CA ALA A 4 6.52 -1.60 -16.80
C ALA A 4 6.28 -0.88 -15.47
N VAL A 5 6.95 0.25 -15.25
CA VAL A 5 6.75 1.06 -14.03
C VAL A 5 5.34 1.62 -13.97
N TRP A 6 4.81 2.09 -15.10
CA TRP A 6 3.44 2.59 -15.16
C TRP A 6 2.41 1.50 -14.89
N ILE A 7 2.61 0.32 -15.48
CA ILE A 7 1.72 -0.82 -15.24
C ILE A 7 1.73 -1.18 -13.76
N ALA A 8 2.92 -1.32 -13.17
CA ALA A 8 3.06 -1.61 -11.74
C ALA A 8 2.39 -0.54 -10.88
N SER A 9 2.58 0.74 -11.22
CA SER A 9 2.03 1.86 -10.48
C SER A 9 0.50 1.86 -10.51
N VAL A 10 -0.09 1.65 -11.69
CA VAL A 10 -1.55 1.63 -11.83
C VAL A 10 -2.16 0.44 -11.09
N LEU A 11 -1.56 -0.74 -11.23
CA LEU A 11 -2.05 -1.93 -10.53
C LEU A 11 -1.99 -1.77 -9.01
N LEU A 12 -0.86 -1.29 -8.52
CA LEU A 12 -0.69 -1.11 -7.07
C LEU A 12 -1.58 0.00 -6.53
N ALA A 13 -1.68 1.12 -7.26
CA ALA A 13 -2.55 2.23 -6.87
C ALA A 13 -4.02 1.80 -6.82
N ALA A 14 -4.49 1.07 -7.83
CA ALA A 14 -5.87 0.57 -7.86
C ALA A 14 -6.14 -0.35 -6.66
N ALA A 15 -5.21 -1.26 -6.37
CA ALA A 15 -5.33 -2.18 -5.24
C ALA A 15 -5.42 -1.42 -3.91
N TYR A 16 -4.54 -0.46 -3.70
CA TYR A 16 -4.53 0.30 -2.44
C TYR A 16 -5.71 1.26 -2.31
N LEU A 17 -6.17 1.85 -3.41
CA LEU A 17 -7.40 2.66 -3.37
C LEU A 17 -8.59 1.82 -2.93
N PHE A 18 -8.69 0.61 -3.47
CA PHE A 18 -9.76 -0.31 -3.08
C PHE A 18 -9.62 -0.74 -1.61
N ILE A 19 -8.44 -1.23 -1.23
CA ILE A 19 -8.19 -1.74 0.12
C ILE A 19 -8.33 -0.64 1.16
N GLY A 20 -7.66 0.49 0.96
CA GLY A 20 -7.71 1.62 1.89
C GLY A 20 -9.08 2.26 1.93
N GLY A 21 -9.69 2.42 0.76
CA GLY A 21 -11.02 3.02 0.65
C GLY A 21 -12.09 2.21 1.36
N THR A 22 -11.96 0.89 1.39
CA THR A 22 -12.92 0.03 2.12
C THR A 22 -12.72 0.07 3.63
N LYS A 23 -11.50 0.37 4.10
CA LYS A 23 -11.22 0.47 5.54
C LYS A 23 -11.80 1.73 6.17
N LEU A 24 -11.85 2.83 5.42
CA LEU A 24 -12.26 4.13 5.96
C LEU A 24 -13.71 4.15 6.45
N PRO A 25 -14.72 3.65 5.69
CA PRO A 25 -16.10 3.69 6.12
C PRO A 25 -16.52 2.53 7.00
N LYS A 26 -15.74 1.43 7.05
CA LYS A 26 -16.14 0.22 7.77
C LYS A 26 -15.81 0.31 9.25
N SER A 27 -16.70 -0.23 10.08
CA SER A 27 -16.46 -0.39 11.49
C SER A 27 -15.45 -1.52 11.73
N LYS A 28 -14.87 -1.52 12.92
CA LYS A 28 -13.96 -2.59 13.35
C LYS A 28 -14.64 -3.96 13.29
N GLU A 29 -15.92 -4.03 13.67
CA GLU A 29 -16.73 -5.26 13.62
C GLU A 29 -16.89 -5.79 12.20
N ARG A 30 -17.12 -4.89 11.22
CA ARG A 30 -17.23 -5.26 9.82
C ARG A 30 -15.91 -5.78 9.26
N LEU A 31 -14.81 -5.16 9.65
CA LEU A 31 -13.48 -5.58 9.22
C LEU A 31 -13.12 -6.95 9.80
N ALA A 32 -13.60 -7.26 10.99
CA ALA A 32 -13.36 -8.56 11.62
C ALA A 32 -14.04 -9.73 10.88
N GLU A 33 -15.07 -9.45 10.09
CA GLU A 33 -15.78 -10.45 9.30
C GLU A 33 -15.00 -10.88 8.04
N ASN A 34 -14.05 -10.07 7.59
CA ASN A 34 -13.27 -10.36 6.38
C ASN A 34 -11.94 -11.01 6.77
N PRO A 35 -11.63 -12.20 6.23
CA PRO A 35 -10.37 -12.88 6.57
C PRO A 35 -9.10 -12.04 6.34
N SER A 36 -9.10 -11.17 5.33
CA SER A 36 -7.91 -10.36 5.04
C SER A 36 -7.70 -9.22 6.05
N THR A 37 -8.75 -8.78 6.74
CA THR A 37 -8.67 -7.66 7.70
C THR A 37 -8.95 -8.09 9.15
N ALA A 38 -9.37 -9.32 9.36
CA ALA A 38 -9.71 -9.80 10.69
C ALA A 38 -8.56 -9.70 11.68
N GLY A 39 -7.34 -10.01 11.25
CA GLY A 39 -6.15 -9.92 12.09
C GLY A 39 -5.88 -8.49 12.54
N ALA A 40 -5.98 -7.54 11.62
CA ALA A 40 -5.81 -6.12 11.93
C ALA A 40 -6.93 -5.62 12.86
N ALA A 41 -8.17 -6.06 12.62
CA ALA A 41 -9.31 -5.68 13.46
C ALA A 41 -9.13 -6.17 14.90
N GLU A 42 -8.50 -7.32 15.09
CA GLU A 42 -8.22 -7.86 16.41
C GLU A 42 -7.04 -7.18 17.09
N ALA A 43 -5.97 -6.92 16.33
CA ALA A 43 -4.70 -6.43 16.85
C ALA A 43 -4.66 -4.90 17.02
N LEU A 44 -5.44 -4.15 16.26
CA LEU A 44 -5.34 -2.70 16.16
C LEU A 44 -6.64 -2.02 16.57
N SER A 45 -6.54 -0.78 17.04
CA SER A 45 -7.72 0.05 17.33
C SER A 45 -8.40 0.48 16.02
N ALA A 46 -9.67 0.87 16.13
CA ALA A 46 -10.41 1.40 14.98
C ALA A 46 -9.71 2.63 14.38
N THR A 47 -9.16 3.51 15.23
CA THR A 47 -8.43 4.69 14.77
C THR A 47 -7.18 4.30 13.98
N SER A 48 -6.40 3.33 14.48
CA SER A 48 -5.20 2.86 13.79
C SER A 48 -5.53 2.28 12.41
N ILE A 49 -6.61 1.50 12.31
CA ILE A 49 -7.04 0.92 11.04
C ILE A 49 -7.42 2.02 10.04
N LYS A 50 -8.13 3.04 10.49
CA LYS A 50 -8.51 4.17 9.63
C LYS A 50 -7.31 4.99 9.20
N LEU A 51 -6.32 5.18 10.07
CA LEU A 51 -5.07 5.84 9.71
C LEU A 51 -4.31 5.06 8.63
N ILE A 52 -4.25 3.75 8.76
CA ILE A 52 -3.65 2.88 7.75
C ILE A 52 -4.39 3.01 6.42
N GLY A 53 -5.72 2.97 6.45
CA GLY A 53 -6.53 3.16 5.25
C GLY A 53 -6.28 4.50 4.58
N GLY A 54 -6.16 5.56 5.38
CA GLY A 54 -5.82 6.89 4.89
C GLY A 54 -4.44 6.96 4.24
N VAL A 55 -3.46 6.32 4.85
CA VAL A 55 -2.10 6.22 4.29
C VAL A 55 -2.12 5.43 2.99
N GLU A 56 -2.87 4.35 2.92
CA GLU A 56 -2.99 3.55 1.71
C GLU A 56 -3.59 4.34 0.55
N VAL A 57 -4.67 5.08 0.80
CA VAL A 57 -5.31 5.92 -0.23
C VAL A 57 -4.37 7.05 -0.66
N THR A 58 -3.76 7.74 0.30
CA THR A 58 -2.81 8.83 0.01
C THR A 58 -1.61 8.31 -0.76
N GLY A 59 -1.07 7.15 -0.37
CA GLY A 59 0.03 6.50 -1.06
C GLY A 59 -0.33 6.12 -2.48
N ALA A 60 -1.53 5.59 -2.69
CA ALA A 60 -2.02 5.23 -4.02
C ALA A 60 -2.07 6.45 -4.94
N LEU A 61 -2.60 7.56 -4.46
CA LEU A 61 -2.61 8.81 -5.21
C LEU A 61 -1.19 9.31 -5.47
N GLY A 62 -0.30 9.16 -4.50
CA GLY A 62 1.11 9.52 -4.62
C GLY A 62 1.88 8.71 -5.66
N LEU A 63 1.45 7.49 -5.95
CA LEU A 63 2.06 6.68 -7.00
C LEU A 63 1.80 7.23 -8.41
N ILE A 64 0.70 7.92 -8.60
CA ILE A 64 0.23 8.33 -9.94
C ILE A 64 0.31 9.84 -10.14
N VAL A 65 -0.32 10.61 -9.25
CA VAL A 65 -0.58 12.04 -9.49
C VAL A 65 0.70 12.88 -9.59
N PRO A 66 1.68 12.78 -8.67
CA PRO A 66 2.88 13.60 -8.79
C PRO A 66 3.67 13.32 -10.08
N TRP A 67 3.74 12.06 -10.48
CA TRP A 67 4.46 11.69 -11.69
C TRP A 67 3.73 12.11 -12.94
N LEU A 68 2.41 11.93 -12.96
CA LEU A 68 1.58 12.28 -14.11
C LEU A 68 1.56 13.78 -14.36
N THR A 69 1.48 14.58 -13.29
CA THR A 69 1.40 16.05 -13.39
C THR A 69 2.75 16.73 -13.47
N GLY A 70 3.82 16.04 -13.08
CA GLY A 70 5.16 16.63 -12.99
C GLY A 70 5.32 17.57 -11.79
N ILE A 71 4.33 17.66 -10.92
CA ILE A 71 4.39 18.49 -9.71
C ILE A 71 4.96 17.66 -8.58
N ALA A 72 6.15 18.07 -8.09
CA ALA A 72 6.87 17.38 -7.01
C ALA A 72 7.00 15.86 -7.26
N PRO A 73 7.59 15.44 -8.41
CA PRO A 73 7.61 14.02 -8.78
C PRO A 73 8.33 13.12 -7.77
N ILE A 74 9.18 13.69 -6.91
CA ILE A 74 9.84 12.94 -5.81
C ILE A 74 8.83 12.30 -4.85
N LEU A 75 7.60 12.81 -4.80
CA LEU A 75 6.56 12.24 -3.96
C LEU A 75 6.14 10.84 -4.43
N THR A 76 6.33 10.51 -5.71
CA THR A 76 6.00 9.16 -6.20
C THR A 76 6.92 8.09 -5.63
N PRO A 77 8.25 8.19 -5.73
CA PRO A 77 9.10 7.20 -5.06
C PRO A 77 8.94 7.22 -3.54
N ALA A 78 8.70 8.40 -2.94
CA ALA A 78 8.44 8.48 -1.50
C ALA A 78 7.16 7.71 -1.11
N ALA A 79 6.10 7.84 -1.90
CA ALA A 79 4.86 7.08 -1.69
C ALA A 79 5.11 5.57 -1.81
N ALA A 80 5.87 5.16 -2.81
CA ALA A 80 6.21 3.75 -3.01
C ALA A 80 7.00 3.18 -1.83
N GLU A 81 7.96 3.95 -1.30
CA GLU A 81 8.72 3.56 -0.11
C GLU A 81 7.82 3.42 1.11
N GLY A 82 6.91 4.37 1.31
CA GLY A 82 5.95 4.31 2.41
C GLY A 82 5.06 3.09 2.34
N LEU A 83 4.55 2.76 1.14
CA LEU A 83 3.73 1.57 0.93
C LEU A 83 4.54 0.28 1.12
N ALA A 84 5.83 0.27 0.75
CA ALA A 84 6.71 -0.86 1.00
C ALA A 84 6.87 -1.10 2.50
N LEU A 85 7.10 -0.05 3.27
CA LEU A 85 7.19 -0.15 4.72
C LEU A 85 5.89 -0.65 5.33
N LEU A 86 4.77 -0.19 4.82
CA LEU A 86 3.45 -0.65 5.27
C LEU A 86 3.29 -2.15 5.04
N GLN A 87 3.77 -2.67 3.90
CA GLN A 87 3.70 -4.10 3.61
C GLN A 87 4.61 -4.93 4.53
N VAL A 88 5.77 -4.40 4.88
CA VAL A 88 6.64 -5.07 5.86
C VAL A 88 5.89 -5.18 7.20
N GLY A 89 5.25 -4.10 7.63
CA GLY A 89 4.46 -4.11 8.86
C GLY A 89 3.30 -5.11 8.79
N ALA A 90 2.59 -5.15 7.66
CA ALA A 90 1.51 -6.10 7.45
C ALA A 90 2.00 -7.55 7.48
N ALA A 91 3.13 -7.83 6.84
CA ALA A 91 3.71 -9.16 6.84
C ALA A 91 4.12 -9.62 8.25
N VAL A 92 4.69 -8.70 9.04
CA VAL A 92 5.04 -8.98 10.44
C VAL A 92 3.78 -9.28 11.25
N LEU A 93 2.73 -8.49 11.09
CA LEU A 93 1.46 -8.73 11.79
C LEU A 93 0.88 -10.10 11.44
N HIS A 94 0.80 -10.43 10.15
CA HIS A 94 0.29 -11.71 9.71
C HIS A 94 1.16 -12.87 10.21
N GLY A 95 2.50 -12.68 10.19
CA GLY A 95 3.43 -13.69 10.69
C GLY A 95 3.26 -13.97 12.17
N ARG A 96 3.06 -12.93 12.99
CA ARG A 96 2.83 -13.08 14.43
C ARG A 96 1.52 -13.80 14.75
N ARG A 97 0.56 -13.73 13.84
CA ARG A 97 -0.73 -14.38 13.99
C ARG A 97 -0.83 -15.70 13.24
N ALA A 98 0.30 -16.17 12.67
CA ALA A 98 0.37 -17.40 11.86
C ALA A 98 -0.59 -17.37 10.66
N GLU A 99 -0.85 -16.18 10.12
CA GLU A 99 -1.72 -15.98 8.96
C GLU A 99 -0.88 -15.97 7.67
N TYR A 100 -0.17 -17.05 7.43
CA TYR A 100 0.80 -17.14 6.33
C TYR A 100 0.16 -17.16 4.95
N LYS A 101 -1.15 -17.38 4.86
CA LYS A 101 -1.90 -17.31 3.60
C LYS A 101 -1.88 -15.88 3.00
N GLN A 102 -1.63 -14.88 3.83
CA GLN A 102 -1.55 -13.49 3.39
C GLN A 102 -0.17 -13.13 2.83
N TRP A 103 0.86 -13.90 3.14
CA TRP A 103 2.22 -13.61 2.74
C TRP A 103 2.45 -13.52 1.23
N PRO A 104 1.86 -14.39 0.37
CA PRO A 104 2.03 -14.22 -1.07
C PRO A 104 1.54 -12.85 -1.57
N VAL A 105 0.41 -12.36 -1.06
CA VAL A 105 -0.12 -11.04 -1.40
C VAL A 105 0.83 -9.94 -0.90
N ASN A 106 1.30 -10.04 0.35
CA ASN A 106 2.27 -9.11 0.91
C ASN A 106 3.54 -9.07 0.07
N ALA A 107 4.03 -10.23 -0.37
CA ALA A 107 5.24 -10.34 -1.18
C ALA A 107 5.07 -9.64 -2.52
N VAL A 108 3.94 -9.84 -3.20
CA VAL A 108 3.66 -9.21 -4.50
C VAL A 108 3.58 -7.69 -4.34
N PHE A 109 2.85 -7.21 -3.35
CA PHE A 109 2.69 -5.77 -3.10
C PHE A 109 4.03 -5.13 -2.74
N LEU A 110 4.81 -5.80 -1.89
CA LEU A 110 6.14 -5.33 -1.51
C LEU A 110 7.08 -5.26 -2.73
N ALA A 111 7.08 -6.31 -3.55
CA ALA A 111 7.93 -6.35 -4.74
C ALA A 111 7.56 -5.23 -5.72
N LEU A 112 6.27 -5.00 -5.96
CA LEU A 112 5.81 -3.91 -6.82
C LEU A 112 6.21 -2.54 -6.25
N ALA A 113 6.02 -2.33 -4.96
CA ALA A 113 6.37 -1.07 -4.31
C ALA A 113 7.88 -0.79 -4.38
N VAL A 114 8.71 -1.79 -4.11
CA VAL A 114 10.17 -1.66 -4.19
C VAL A 114 10.61 -1.38 -5.63
N PHE A 115 10.02 -2.09 -6.60
CA PHE A 115 10.32 -1.85 -8.01
C PHE A 115 10.00 -0.41 -8.43
N ILE A 116 8.81 0.08 -8.06
CA ILE A 116 8.39 1.46 -8.36
C ILE A 116 9.33 2.45 -7.67
N ALA A 117 9.63 2.24 -6.39
CA ALA A 117 10.51 3.12 -5.63
C ALA A 117 11.89 3.22 -6.28
N ALA A 118 12.49 2.09 -6.63
CA ALA A 118 13.81 2.05 -7.25
C ALA A 118 13.80 2.72 -8.63
N ALA A 119 12.83 2.37 -9.47
CA ALA A 119 12.76 2.89 -10.83
C ALA A 119 12.49 4.40 -10.85
N ARG A 120 11.55 4.87 -10.04
CA ARG A 120 11.20 6.29 -9.99
C ARG A 120 12.31 7.13 -9.35
N THR A 121 12.97 6.58 -8.31
CA THR A 121 14.14 7.26 -7.73
C THR A 121 15.23 7.43 -8.77
N ALA A 122 15.53 6.40 -9.55
CA ALA A 122 16.53 6.49 -10.61
C ALA A 122 16.15 7.55 -11.65
N GLU A 123 14.88 7.69 -11.99
CA GLU A 123 14.42 8.70 -12.95
C GLU A 123 14.48 10.12 -12.38
N VAL A 124 14.20 10.30 -11.09
CA VAL A 124 14.23 11.62 -10.44
C VAL A 124 15.66 12.15 -10.33
N VAL A 125 16.64 11.28 -10.03
CA VAL A 125 18.02 11.70 -9.77
C VAL A 125 18.88 11.80 -11.03
N ARG A 126 18.36 11.53 -12.21
CA ARG A 126 19.09 11.67 -13.48
C ARG A 126 19.38 13.11 -13.86
#